data_60b0c308a4a724bd33651a71084e64b2
#
_entry.id   60b0c308a4a724bd33651a71084e64b2
#
_cell.length_a   1.000
_cell.length_b   1.000
_cell.length_c   1.000
_cell.angle_alpha   90.00
_cell.angle_beta   90.00
_cell.angle_gamma   90.00
#
_symmetry.space_group_name_H-M   'P 1'
#
loop_
_entity.id
_entity.type
_entity.pdbx_description
1 polymer ?
#
loop_
_entity_poly.entity_id
_entity_poly.type
_entity_poly.pdbx_seq_one_letter_code
_entity_poly.pdbx_strand_id
1 'polypeptide(L)'
;MSTISSRLRTAFVRAVVFAIASTMGKAAVRTMTASDVQQQTPKGQARWPCGARMDPAYFNVAEGSGGHLLLLAPAEIGDSAGLLIAFGNHPQTIFRLAGELKPGIHEFHVPVDASVESLVVSISVQCLQTADILRPSGAPVTGEDVTELSSFVAERMVIVKRPEPGIWTIRAAGSGIGGVVVQARSEIGLGSVEFARVGTAAFSRVPTPGVENAVRITLAGRASRVEASLVNAAFRTIAPLELTAVDGENTYLSRFTPGAEGFRVVVTGMDASGVAFQRVHAPLFTPAR
;
A
#
# COMPACT_ATOMS: atom_id res chain seq x y z
N MET A 1 -30.20 -53.38 -1.97
CA MET A 1 -30.68 -52.00 -2.08
C MET A 1 -29.97 -51.21 -1.00
N SER A 2 -28.92 -50.52 -1.32
CA SER A 2 -28.15 -49.73 -0.40
C SER A 2 -27.97 -48.33 -0.97
N THR A 3 -28.60 -47.38 -0.30
CA THR A 3 -28.65 -45.96 -0.69
C THR A 3 -27.37 -45.31 -0.21
N ILE A 4 -26.50 -44.93 -1.14
CA ILE A 4 -25.27 -44.16 -0.84
C ILE A 4 -25.69 -42.69 -0.73
N SER A 5 -25.71 -42.20 0.50
CA SER A 5 -25.86 -40.78 0.80
C SER A 5 -24.56 -40.05 0.45
N SER A 6 -24.55 -39.34 -0.66
CA SER A 6 -23.47 -38.41 -1.03
C SER A 6 -23.57 -37.14 -0.17
N ARG A 7 -22.82 -37.11 0.93
CA ARG A 7 -22.58 -35.86 1.65
C ARG A 7 -21.61 -35.00 0.82
N LEU A 8 -22.15 -34.06 0.06
CA LEU A 8 -21.39 -32.95 -0.48
C LEU A 8 -20.79 -32.15 0.70
N ARG A 9 -19.51 -32.26 0.89
CA ARG A 9 -18.77 -31.36 1.78
C ARG A 9 -18.72 -30.00 1.10
N THR A 10 -19.59 -29.11 1.50
CA THR A 10 -19.55 -27.69 1.12
C THR A 10 -18.27 -27.10 1.74
N ALA A 11 -17.26 -26.86 0.92
CA ALA A 11 -16.05 -26.17 1.36
C ALA A 11 -16.42 -24.71 1.68
N PHE A 12 -16.37 -24.35 2.96
CA PHE A 12 -16.57 -22.97 3.40
C PHE A 12 -15.35 -22.14 3.00
N VAL A 13 -15.56 -21.22 2.07
CA VAL A 13 -14.53 -20.25 1.66
C VAL A 13 -14.63 -19.03 2.60
N ARG A 14 -13.57 -18.72 3.31
CA ARG A 14 -13.43 -17.50 4.10
C ARG A 14 -12.32 -16.67 3.49
N ALA A 15 -12.60 -15.43 3.14
CA ALA A 15 -11.60 -14.44 2.83
C ALA A 15 -11.36 -13.58 4.07
N VAL A 16 -10.12 -13.36 4.42
CA VAL A 16 -9.75 -12.46 5.51
C VAL A 16 -9.12 -11.24 4.91
N VAL A 17 -9.72 -10.10 5.17
CA VAL A 17 -9.17 -8.80 4.82
C VAL A 17 -8.64 -8.17 6.10
N PHE A 18 -7.33 -7.97 6.16
CA PHE A 18 -6.70 -7.27 7.27
C PHE A 18 -6.51 -5.80 6.90
N ALA A 19 -7.25 -4.92 7.54
CA ALA A 19 -6.95 -3.50 7.56
C ALA A 19 -6.28 -3.19 8.90
N ILE A 20 -4.96 -3.08 8.91
CA ILE A 20 -4.21 -2.67 10.10
C ILE A 20 -3.84 -1.22 9.93
N ALA A 21 -4.45 -0.34 10.72
CA ALA A 21 -4.02 1.03 10.84
C ALA A 21 -2.73 1.09 11.67
N SER A 22 -1.68 1.58 11.07
CA SER A 22 -0.33 1.70 11.68
C SER A 22 -0.21 2.85 12.69
N THR A 23 -1.32 3.41 13.18
CA THR A 23 -1.35 4.42 14.23
C THR A 23 -2.41 4.05 15.25
N MET A 24 -2.00 3.82 16.49
CA MET A 24 -2.75 3.64 17.75
C MET A 24 -4.29 3.79 17.66
N GLY A 25 -4.94 2.88 16.99
CA GLY A 25 -6.38 2.79 16.89
C GLY A 25 -6.76 1.34 16.62
N LYS A 26 -7.79 0.87 17.28
CA LYS A 26 -8.24 -0.52 17.22
C LYS A 26 -8.26 -1.05 15.80
N ALA A 27 -7.45 -2.07 15.50
CA ALA A 27 -7.47 -2.78 14.24
C ALA A 27 -8.87 -3.38 14.02
N ALA A 28 -9.54 -3.00 12.95
CA ALA A 28 -10.78 -3.62 12.55
C ALA A 28 -10.46 -4.84 11.68
N VAL A 29 -10.57 -6.03 12.24
CA VAL A 29 -10.54 -7.28 11.49
C VAL A 29 -11.96 -7.65 11.14
N ARG A 30 -12.29 -7.71 9.85
CA ARG A 30 -13.58 -8.18 9.38
C ARG A 30 -13.38 -9.39 8.49
N THR A 31 -14.00 -10.50 8.84
CA THR A 31 -13.94 -11.75 8.10
C THR A 31 -15.16 -11.84 7.18
N MET A 32 -14.94 -12.01 5.88
CA MET A 32 -16.03 -12.38 4.96
C MET A 32 -16.39 -13.84 5.13
N THR A 33 -17.66 -14.15 5.17
CA THR A 33 -18.14 -15.53 5.21
C THR A 33 -18.36 -16.08 3.81
N ALA A 34 -18.38 -17.41 3.70
CA ALA A 34 -18.69 -18.08 2.44
C ALA A 34 -20.02 -17.63 1.82
N SER A 35 -20.99 -17.23 2.66
CA SER A 35 -22.28 -16.73 2.21
C SER A 35 -22.15 -15.40 1.46
N ASP A 36 -21.26 -14.52 1.90
CA ASP A 36 -21.01 -13.22 1.25
C ASP A 36 -20.41 -13.42 -0.15
N VAL A 37 -19.62 -14.49 -0.33
CA VAL A 37 -18.98 -14.84 -1.61
C VAL A 37 -19.93 -15.58 -2.54
N GLN A 38 -20.75 -16.51 -2.01
CA GLN A 38 -21.67 -17.32 -2.82
C GLN A 38 -22.80 -16.51 -3.47
N GLN A 39 -23.26 -15.44 -2.85
CA GLN A 39 -24.30 -14.57 -3.44
C GLN A 39 -23.80 -13.78 -4.66
N GLN A 40 -22.50 -13.74 -4.90
CA GLN A 40 -21.88 -12.89 -5.89
C GLN A 40 -21.12 -13.64 -7.00
N THR A 41 -21.00 -14.96 -6.93
CA THR A 41 -20.28 -15.75 -7.93
C THR A 41 -21.22 -16.37 -8.95
N PRO A 42 -21.12 -16.06 -10.24
CA PRO A 42 -21.87 -16.78 -11.29
C PRO A 42 -21.48 -18.26 -11.26
N LYS A 43 -22.48 -19.14 -11.48
CA LYS A 43 -22.24 -20.59 -11.59
C LYS A 43 -21.32 -20.89 -12.77
N GLY A 44 -20.02 -21.07 -12.50
CA GLY A 44 -19.02 -21.44 -13.50
C GLY A 44 -17.61 -21.03 -13.05
N GLN A 45 -16.86 -21.96 -12.51
CA GLN A 45 -15.39 -22.07 -12.43
C GLN A 45 -14.55 -20.80 -12.22
N ALA A 46 -14.94 -19.89 -11.36
CA ALA A 46 -14.02 -18.83 -10.93
C ALA A 46 -13.02 -19.43 -9.92
N ARG A 47 -11.74 -19.47 -10.27
CA ARG A 47 -10.67 -19.77 -9.31
C ARG A 47 -10.65 -18.63 -8.30
N TRP A 48 -10.84 -18.94 -7.02
CA TRP A 48 -10.62 -17.97 -5.95
C TRP A 48 -9.13 -17.57 -5.92
N PRO A 49 -8.82 -16.27 -5.71
CA PRO A 49 -9.74 -15.14 -5.58
C PRO A 49 -10.18 -14.53 -6.94
N CYS A 50 -9.70 -15.05 -8.05
CA CYS A 50 -10.01 -14.56 -9.38
C CYS A 50 -11.49 -14.70 -9.71
N GLY A 51 -12.12 -13.63 -10.19
CA GLY A 51 -13.54 -13.59 -10.54
C GLY A 51 -14.51 -13.41 -9.36
N ALA A 52 -14.03 -13.41 -8.11
CA ALA A 52 -14.86 -13.06 -6.96
C ALA A 52 -15.13 -11.55 -6.93
N ARG A 53 -16.36 -11.16 -6.59
CA ARG A 53 -16.65 -9.76 -6.32
C ARG A 53 -16.22 -9.44 -4.89
N MET A 54 -15.43 -8.38 -4.74
CA MET A 54 -15.07 -7.84 -3.44
C MET A 54 -16.01 -6.69 -3.08
N ASP A 55 -16.41 -6.64 -1.81
CA ASP A 55 -17.10 -5.46 -1.28
C ASP A 55 -16.12 -4.28 -1.26
N PRO A 56 -16.43 -3.17 -1.96
CA PRO A 56 -15.58 -1.99 -1.97
C PRO A 56 -15.28 -1.41 -0.58
N ALA A 57 -16.10 -1.71 0.41
CA ALA A 57 -15.88 -1.25 1.78
C ALA A 57 -14.54 -1.71 2.36
N TYR A 58 -14.09 -2.94 2.05
CA TYR A 58 -12.79 -3.44 2.52
C TYR A 58 -11.63 -2.66 1.92
N PHE A 59 -11.73 -2.39 0.62
CA PHE A 59 -10.76 -1.58 -0.08
C PHE A 59 -10.71 -0.15 0.49
N ASN A 60 -11.87 0.47 0.67
CA ASN A 60 -11.96 1.83 1.22
C ASN A 60 -11.41 1.93 2.65
N VAL A 61 -11.63 0.91 3.49
CA VAL A 61 -11.07 0.86 4.85
C VAL A 61 -9.54 0.75 4.81
N ALA A 62 -9.00 -0.15 3.99
CA ALA A 62 -7.55 -0.32 3.86
C ALA A 62 -6.89 0.96 3.34
N GLU A 63 -7.49 1.57 2.32
CA GLU A 63 -6.95 2.79 1.72
C GLU A 63 -7.07 4.01 2.63
N GLY A 64 -8.23 4.23 3.24
CA GLY A 64 -8.46 5.37 4.13
C GLY A 64 -7.65 5.29 5.43
N SER A 65 -7.35 4.09 5.93
CA SER A 65 -6.52 3.91 7.12
C SER A 65 -5.01 3.84 6.83
N GLY A 66 -4.61 3.68 5.57
CA GLY A 66 -3.24 3.34 5.19
C GLY A 66 -2.84 1.89 5.54
N GLY A 67 -3.82 1.05 5.89
CA GLY A 67 -3.63 -0.37 6.16
C GLY A 67 -3.40 -1.21 4.91
N HIS A 68 -3.31 -2.53 5.06
CA HIS A 68 -3.02 -3.45 3.95
C HIS A 68 -4.26 -4.24 3.56
N LEU A 69 -4.44 -4.43 2.25
CA LEU A 69 -5.41 -5.36 1.69
C LEU A 69 -4.65 -6.60 1.23
N LEU A 70 -4.84 -7.72 1.92
CA LEU A 70 -4.27 -9.01 1.56
C LEU A 70 -5.37 -9.92 1.02
N LEU A 71 -5.13 -10.49 -0.15
CA LEU A 71 -6.06 -11.40 -0.83
C LEU A 71 -5.59 -12.83 -0.60
N LEU A 72 -6.19 -13.49 0.39
CA LEU A 72 -5.78 -14.80 0.86
C LEU A 72 -6.86 -15.85 0.61
N ALA A 73 -6.47 -17.01 0.11
CA ALA A 73 -7.34 -18.18 0.12
C ALA A 73 -7.52 -18.69 1.57
N PRO A 74 -8.61 -19.41 1.89
CA PRO A 74 -8.88 -19.88 3.25
C PRO A 74 -7.75 -20.72 3.87
N ALA A 75 -7.05 -21.49 3.06
CA ALA A 75 -5.92 -22.31 3.51
C ALA A 75 -4.68 -21.47 3.87
N GLU A 76 -4.57 -20.26 3.33
CA GLU A 76 -3.43 -19.36 3.50
C GLU A 76 -3.55 -18.45 4.74
N ILE A 77 -4.73 -18.41 5.35
CA ILE A 77 -5.01 -17.51 6.49
C ILE A 77 -4.10 -17.81 7.69
N GLY A 78 -3.83 -19.10 7.95
CA GLY A 78 -2.97 -19.51 9.06
C GLY A 78 -1.55 -18.94 8.95
N ASP A 79 -1.05 -18.80 7.74
CA ASP A 79 0.33 -18.37 7.46
C ASP A 79 0.46 -16.84 7.34
N SER A 80 -0.67 -16.11 7.40
CA SER A 80 -0.68 -14.65 7.19
C SER A 80 -0.10 -13.83 8.36
N ALA A 81 0.05 -14.41 9.55
CA ALA A 81 0.55 -13.69 10.73
C ALA A 81 1.95 -13.09 10.50
N GLY A 82 2.84 -13.81 9.79
CA GLY A 82 4.16 -13.32 9.43
C GLY A 82 4.14 -12.08 8.55
N LEU A 83 3.14 -11.94 7.68
CA LEU A 83 2.97 -10.79 6.80
C LEU A 83 2.70 -9.50 7.61
N LEU A 84 1.87 -9.62 8.64
CA LEU A 84 1.51 -8.49 9.51
C LEU A 84 2.70 -7.99 10.32
N ILE A 85 3.52 -8.92 10.82
CA ILE A 85 4.76 -8.59 11.55
C ILE A 85 5.74 -7.89 10.62
N ALA A 86 5.85 -8.34 9.37
CA ALA A 86 6.72 -7.72 8.38
C ALA A 86 6.38 -6.25 8.15
N PHE A 87 5.11 -5.94 7.96
CA PHE A 87 4.66 -4.56 7.79
C PHE A 87 4.90 -3.70 9.04
N GLY A 88 4.65 -4.25 10.23
CA GLY A 88 4.89 -3.54 11.49
C GLY A 88 6.36 -3.15 11.71
N ASN A 89 7.29 -3.96 11.19
CA ASN A 89 8.73 -3.70 11.28
C ASN A 89 9.26 -2.74 10.20
N HIS A 90 8.44 -2.35 9.22
CA HIS A 90 8.80 -1.49 8.10
C HIS A 90 7.84 -0.28 8.02
N PRO A 91 7.97 0.70 8.93
CA PRO A 91 6.96 1.74 9.14
C PRO A 91 6.88 2.77 8.01
N GLN A 92 7.91 2.87 7.13
CA GLN A 92 7.95 3.87 6.09
C GLN A 92 7.41 3.32 4.76
N THR A 93 6.26 3.83 4.33
CA THR A 93 5.75 3.53 2.99
C THR A 93 6.53 4.34 1.95
N ILE A 94 7.18 3.64 1.00
CA ILE A 94 7.88 4.29 -0.11
C ILE A 94 7.08 4.25 -1.41
N PHE A 95 6.25 3.25 -1.59
CA PHE A 95 5.34 3.18 -2.74
C PHE A 95 4.03 2.52 -2.31
N ARG A 96 2.92 3.03 -2.83
CA ARG A 96 1.61 2.44 -2.60
C ARG A 96 0.69 2.74 -3.75
N LEU A 97 0.24 1.69 -4.40
CA LEU A 97 -0.78 1.73 -5.42
C LEU A 97 -1.89 0.76 -5.03
N ALA A 98 -3.13 1.17 -5.24
CA ALA A 98 -4.27 0.30 -5.02
C ALA A 98 -5.40 0.69 -5.99
N GLY A 99 -6.13 -0.31 -6.48
CA GLY A 99 -7.22 -0.10 -7.41
C GLY A 99 -7.57 -1.32 -8.22
N GLU A 100 -8.35 -1.11 -9.25
CA GLU A 100 -8.67 -2.13 -10.24
C GLU A 100 -7.61 -2.12 -11.34
N LEU A 101 -6.90 -3.22 -11.49
CA LEU A 101 -5.91 -3.45 -12.53
C LEU A 101 -6.59 -4.08 -13.75
N LYS A 102 -6.37 -3.49 -14.92
CA LYS A 102 -6.80 -4.09 -16.19
C LYS A 102 -5.99 -5.35 -16.49
N PRO A 103 -6.51 -6.31 -17.28
CA PRO A 103 -5.70 -7.46 -17.70
C PRO A 103 -4.42 -7.02 -18.40
N GLY A 104 -3.27 -7.57 -17.95
CA GLY A 104 -1.97 -7.26 -18.55
C GLY A 104 -0.81 -7.28 -17.55
N ILE A 105 0.32 -6.79 -18.02
CA ILE A 105 1.54 -6.58 -17.21
C ILE A 105 1.56 -5.13 -16.77
N HIS A 106 1.74 -4.93 -15.46
CA HIS A 106 1.90 -3.63 -14.82
C HIS A 106 3.31 -3.52 -14.28
N GLU A 107 3.98 -2.42 -14.59
CA GLU A 107 5.35 -2.16 -14.14
C GLU A 107 5.41 -0.88 -13.34
N PHE A 108 6.10 -0.94 -12.19
CA PHE A 108 6.24 0.16 -11.25
C PHE A 108 7.70 0.37 -10.92
N HIS A 109 8.16 1.62 -10.97
CA HIS A 109 9.52 2.02 -10.64
C HIS A 109 9.52 2.68 -9.26
N VAL A 110 10.29 2.09 -8.35
CA VAL A 110 10.31 2.49 -6.95
C VAL A 110 11.73 2.93 -6.56
N PRO A 111 11.92 4.21 -6.21
CA PRO A 111 13.23 4.67 -5.75
C PRO A 111 13.48 4.16 -4.32
N VAL A 112 14.61 3.50 -4.14
CA VAL A 112 15.12 3.01 -2.85
C VAL A 112 16.41 3.75 -2.55
N ASP A 113 16.42 4.55 -1.51
CA ASP A 113 17.58 5.36 -1.10
C ASP A 113 18.56 4.57 -0.23
N ALA A 114 19.77 5.13 -0.07
CA ALA A 114 20.84 4.46 0.65
C ALA A 114 20.61 4.36 2.17
N SER A 115 19.63 5.06 2.74
CA SER A 115 19.27 4.97 4.15
C SER A 115 18.35 3.79 4.49
N VAL A 116 17.95 3.00 3.48
CA VAL A 116 17.05 1.86 3.67
C VAL A 116 17.83 0.64 4.18
N GLU A 117 17.53 0.21 5.42
CA GLU A 117 18.12 -0.98 6.03
C GLU A 117 17.46 -2.28 5.54
N SER A 118 16.17 -2.23 5.33
CA SER A 118 15.39 -3.35 4.81
C SER A 118 14.13 -2.88 4.10
N LEU A 119 13.70 -3.68 3.13
CA LEU A 119 12.58 -3.41 2.24
C LEU A 119 11.57 -4.55 2.32
N VAL A 120 10.28 -4.24 2.43
CA VAL A 120 9.18 -5.18 2.20
C VAL A 120 8.49 -4.80 0.91
N VAL A 121 8.33 -5.76 0.02
CA VAL A 121 7.52 -5.61 -1.21
C VAL A 121 6.36 -6.59 -1.11
N SER A 122 5.14 -6.08 -1.17
CA SER A 122 3.91 -6.85 -1.23
C SER A 122 3.18 -6.54 -2.53
N ILE A 123 2.82 -7.57 -3.25
CA ILE A 123 2.04 -7.55 -4.49
C ILE A 123 0.81 -8.42 -4.25
N SER A 124 -0.36 -7.80 -4.10
CA SER A 124 -1.62 -8.48 -3.85
C SER A 124 -2.60 -8.15 -4.97
N VAL A 125 -2.90 -9.11 -5.84
CA VAL A 125 -3.74 -8.89 -7.03
C VAL A 125 -4.71 -10.06 -7.20
N GLN A 126 -5.98 -9.76 -7.38
CA GLN A 126 -7.06 -10.74 -7.39
C GLN A 126 -6.87 -11.89 -8.39
N CYS A 127 -6.44 -11.59 -9.60
CA CYS A 127 -6.09 -12.57 -10.62
C CYS A 127 -4.59 -12.49 -10.93
N LEU A 128 -3.75 -12.65 -9.91
CA LEU A 128 -2.30 -12.63 -10.07
C LEU A 128 -1.84 -13.85 -10.89
N GLN A 129 -1.04 -13.59 -11.92
CA GLN A 129 -0.43 -14.61 -12.77
C GLN A 129 1.07 -14.72 -12.48
N THR A 130 1.77 -13.58 -12.49
CA THR A 130 3.18 -13.50 -12.13
C THR A 130 3.45 -12.21 -11.34
N ALA A 131 4.45 -12.28 -10.48
CA ALA A 131 4.95 -11.15 -9.71
C ALA A 131 6.48 -11.20 -9.70
N ASP A 132 7.11 -10.23 -10.36
CA ASP A 132 8.56 -10.14 -10.43
C ASP A 132 9.05 -8.87 -9.72
N ILE A 133 10.14 -9.00 -8.99
CA ILE A 133 10.80 -7.89 -8.32
C ILE A 133 12.23 -7.87 -8.81
N LEU A 134 12.65 -6.77 -9.43
CA LEU A 134 13.98 -6.61 -10.01
C LEU A 134 14.75 -5.53 -9.25
N ARG A 135 16.01 -5.80 -8.99
CA ARG A 135 17.00 -4.86 -8.43
C ARG A 135 17.28 -3.72 -9.42
N PRO A 136 17.92 -2.63 -9.00
CA PRO A 136 18.38 -1.58 -9.91
C PRO A 136 19.27 -2.09 -11.06
N SER A 137 20.04 -3.16 -10.80
CA SER A 137 20.85 -3.86 -11.81
C SER A 137 20.02 -4.61 -12.86
N GLY A 138 18.71 -4.74 -12.69
CA GLY A 138 17.81 -5.56 -13.51
C GLY A 138 17.79 -7.03 -13.12
N ALA A 139 18.62 -7.46 -12.16
CA ALA A 139 18.62 -8.83 -11.68
C ALA A 139 17.36 -9.13 -10.83
N PRO A 140 16.80 -10.34 -10.92
CA PRO A 140 15.68 -10.74 -10.07
C PRO A 140 16.11 -10.80 -8.60
N VAL A 141 15.15 -10.57 -7.72
CA VAL A 141 15.36 -10.64 -6.27
C VAL A 141 15.45 -12.09 -5.84
N THR A 142 16.68 -12.54 -5.62
CA THR A 142 17.06 -13.88 -5.13
C THR A 142 18.32 -13.73 -4.28
N GLY A 143 18.64 -14.72 -3.44
CA GLY A 143 19.86 -14.76 -2.66
C GLY A 143 19.64 -14.79 -1.15
N GLU A 144 20.72 -14.79 -0.38
CA GLU A 144 20.72 -14.89 1.08
C GLU A 144 20.15 -13.66 1.80
N ASP A 145 20.14 -12.51 1.13
CA ASP A 145 19.58 -11.25 1.63
C ASP A 145 18.07 -11.16 1.44
N VAL A 146 17.47 -12.17 0.81
CA VAL A 146 16.03 -12.22 0.51
C VAL A 146 15.35 -13.24 1.40
N THR A 147 14.23 -12.85 2.01
CA THR A 147 13.30 -13.76 2.68
C THR A 147 11.96 -13.67 1.97
N GLU A 148 11.55 -14.72 1.31
CA GLU A 148 10.20 -14.82 0.78
C GLU A 148 9.26 -15.21 1.92
N LEU A 149 8.30 -14.33 2.24
CA LEU A 149 7.34 -14.55 3.33
C LEU A 149 6.10 -15.27 2.84
N SER A 150 5.72 -15.03 1.59
CA SER A 150 4.56 -15.68 0.97
C SER A 150 4.70 -15.75 -0.54
N SER A 151 4.18 -16.85 -1.09
CA SER A 151 3.91 -17.02 -2.52
C SER A 151 2.52 -17.67 -2.62
N PHE A 152 1.50 -16.87 -2.25
CA PHE A 152 0.11 -17.31 -2.26
C PHE A 152 -0.52 -17.12 -3.64
N VAL A 153 -1.73 -17.60 -3.81
CA VAL A 153 -2.43 -17.58 -5.11
C VAL A 153 -2.60 -16.15 -5.66
N ALA A 154 -2.84 -15.19 -4.78
CA ALA A 154 -3.08 -13.79 -5.15
C ALA A 154 -2.08 -12.82 -4.50
N GLU A 155 -1.07 -13.33 -3.82
CA GLU A 155 -0.14 -12.52 -3.03
C GLU A 155 1.29 -13.02 -3.20
N ARG A 156 2.22 -12.09 -3.39
CA ARG A 156 3.65 -12.33 -3.23
C ARG A 156 4.23 -11.28 -2.30
N MET A 157 4.89 -11.71 -1.24
CA MET A 157 5.59 -10.82 -0.32
C MET A 157 7.02 -11.28 -0.06
N VAL A 158 7.95 -10.36 -0.20
CA VAL A 158 9.35 -10.58 0.10
C VAL A 158 9.91 -9.49 1.01
N ILE A 159 10.90 -9.87 1.84
CA ILE A 159 11.76 -8.93 2.56
C ILE A 159 13.14 -8.98 1.92
N VAL A 160 13.72 -7.83 1.66
CA VAL A 160 15.10 -7.69 1.21
C VAL A 160 15.88 -6.93 2.28
N LYS A 161 16.96 -7.54 2.79
CA LYS A 161 17.87 -6.91 3.75
C LYS A 161 18.96 -6.15 3.00
N ARG A 162 19.26 -4.93 3.47
CA ARG A 162 20.28 -4.07 2.86
C ARG A 162 20.10 -3.96 1.34
N PRO A 163 18.93 -3.45 0.88
CA PRO A 163 18.65 -3.36 -0.54
C PRO A 163 19.65 -2.43 -1.23
N GLU A 164 20.01 -2.75 -2.46
CA GLU A 164 20.83 -1.91 -3.32
C GLU A 164 20.09 -0.58 -3.57
N PRO A 165 20.72 0.60 -3.33
CA PRO A 165 20.12 1.88 -3.66
C PRO A 165 19.93 2.06 -5.16
N GLY A 166 18.81 2.69 -5.55
CA GLY A 166 18.48 2.93 -6.96
C GLY A 166 17.02 2.70 -7.28
N ILE A 167 16.71 2.57 -8.56
CA ILE A 167 15.33 2.35 -9.02
C ILE A 167 15.06 0.86 -9.12
N TRP A 168 14.19 0.38 -8.25
CA TRP A 168 13.67 -0.99 -8.28
C TRP A 168 12.49 -1.09 -9.24
N THR A 169 12.38 -2.22 -9.93
CA THR A 169 11.26 -2.49 -10.83
C THR A 169 10.40 -3.61 -10.26
N ILE A 170 9.12 -3.33 -10.08
CA ILE A 170 8.12 -4.28 -9.63
C ILE A 170 7.17 -4.55 -10.79
N ARG A 171 7.01 -5.82 -11.19
CA ARG A 171 6.10 -6.24 -12.25
C ARG A 171 5.03 -7.16 -11.67
N ALA A 172 3.78 -6.85 -12.01
CA ALA A 172 2.65 -7.72 -11.69
C ALA A 172 1.87 -8.01 -12.99
N ALA A 173 1.79 -9.26 -13.37
CA ALA A 173 0.88 -9.67 -14.42
C ALA A 173 -0.41 -10.19 -13.80
N GLY A 174 -1.55 -9.66 -14.22
CA GLY A 174 -2.84 -10.04 -13.65
C GLY A 174 -3.94 -9.05 -13.94
N SER A 175 -5.02 -9.15 -13.17
CA SER A 175 -6.18 -8.25 -13.28
C SER A 175 -7.05 -8.28 -12.03
N GLY A 176 -8.02 -7.36 -11.98
CA GLY A 176 -8.96 -7.24 -10.87
C GLY A 176 -8.48 -6.33 -9.77
N ILE A 177 -9.13 -6.37 -8.62
CA ILE A 177 -8.78 -5.52 -7.47
C ILE A 177 -7.43 -5.98 -6.92
N GLY A 178 -6.58 -5.01 -6.59
CA GLY A 178 -5.30 -5.31 -5.98
C GLY A 178 -4.49 -4.07 -5.68
N GLY A 179 -3.27 -4.32 -5.22
CA GLY A 179 -2.32 -3.26 -4.92
C GLY A 179 -0.89 -3.74 -4.86
N VAL A 180 0.00 -2.78 -4.93
CA VAL A 180 1.42 -2.94 -4.67
C VAL A 180 1.80 -1.99 -3.55
N VAL A 181 2.41 -2.53 -2.51
CA VAL A 181 2.89 -1.75 -1.37
C VAL A 181 4.36 -2.06 -1.16
N VAL A 182 5.17 -1.01 -1.07
CA VAL A 182 6.57 -1.11 -0.71
C VAL A 182 6.80 -0.30 0.56
N GLN A 183 7.27 -0.98 1.59
CA GLN A 183 7.62 -0.36 2.86
C GLN A 183 9.07 -0.59 3.21
N ALA A 184 9.62 0.29 4.01
CA ALA A 184 11.01 0.26 4.40
C ALA A 184 11.21 0.50 5.91
N ARG A 185 12.29 -0.04 6.41
CA ARG A 185 12.98 0.46 7.58
C ARG A 185 14.10 1.35 7.09
N SER A 186 14.08 2.63 7.46
CA SER A 186 14.94 3.65 6.88
C SER A 186 15.17 4.78 7.89
N GLU A 187 16.34 5.41 7.81
CA GLU A 187 16.65 6.61 8.60
C GLU A 187 15.87 7.84 8.11
N ILE A 188 15.62 7.95 6.80
CA ILE A 188 14.73 8.98 6.28
C ILE A 188 13.30 8.50 6.44
N GLY A 189 12.52 9.25 7.21
CA GLY A 189 11.13 8.92 7.48
C GLY A 189 10.19 10.09 7.29
N LEU A 190 8.97 9.81 6.84
CA LEU A 190 7.86 10.76 6.90
C LEU A 190 7.29 10.70 8.33
N GLY A 191 7.59 11.74 9.13
CA GLY A 191 7.20 11.82 10.52
C GLY A 191 5.71 12.13 10.67
N SER A 192 5.25 13.24 10.08
CA SER A 192 3.84 13.60 10.08
C SER A 192 3.43 14.31 8.79
N VAL A 193 2.15 14.16 8.45
CA VAL A 193 1.43 14.99 7.49
C VAL A 193 0.16 15.47 8.18
N GLU A 194 0.06 16.77 8.37
CA GLU A 194 -1.04 17.40 9.08
C GLU A 194 -1.60 18.55 8.29
N PHE A 195 -2.88 18.81 8.46
CA PHE A 195 -3.62 19.81 7.70
C PHE A 195 -4.30 20.80 8.62
N ALA A 196 -4.38 22.04 8.19
CA ALA A 196 -5.16 23.08 8.85
C ALA A 196 -5.91 23.89 7.80
N ARG A 197 -7.16 24.27 8.08
CA ARG A 197 -7.82 25.28 7.26
C ARG A 197 -6.99 26.57 7.33
N VAL A 198 -6.75 27.21 6.19
CA VAL A 198 -6.02 28.49 6.16
C VAL A 198 -6.72 29.51 7.04
N GLY A 199 -5.95 30.19 7.88
CA GLY A 199 -6.45 31.13 8.89
C GLY A 199 -6.78 30.51 10.25
N THR A 200 -6.56 29.19 10.45
CA THR A 200 -6.66 28.54 11.76
C THR A 200 -5.29 28.05 12.23
N ALA A 201 -5.09 28.02 13.57
CA ALA A 201 -3.85 27.53 14.16
C ALA A 201 -3.86 26.01 14.45
N ALA A 202 -5.03 25.39 14.38
CA ALA A 202 -5.20 23.97 14.74
C ALA A 202 -4.95 23.07 13.54
N PHE A 203 -3.90 22.24 13.63
CA PHE A 203 -3.63 21.18 12.67
C PHE A 203 -4.36 19.89 13.05
N SER A 204 -4.80 19.15 12.03
CA SER A 204 -5.48 17.87 12.14
C SER A 204 -4.86 16.87 11.16
N ARG A 205 -5.19 15.58 11.34
CA ARG A 205 -4.75 14.53 10.41
C ARG A 205 -5.60 14.43 9.13
N VAL A 206 -6.66 15.20 9.05
CA VAL A 206 -7.61 15.13 7.92
C VAL A 206 -7.81 16.56 7.38
N PRO A 207 -7.69 16.76 6.06
CA PRO A 207 -7.94 18.07 5.44
C PRO A 207 -9.43 18.42 5.47
N THR A 208 -9.73 19.71 5.48
CA THR A 208 -11.11 20.18 5.35
C THR A 208 -11.49 20.21 3.86
N PRO A 209 -12.53 19.48 3.44
CA PRO A 209 -12.93 19.44 2.03
C PRO A 209 -13.38 20.80 1.49
N GLY A 210 -13.10 21.07 0.21
CA GLY A 210 -13.63 22.22 -0.53
C GLY A 210 -13.12 23.61 -0.10
N VAL A 211 -12.17 23.67 0.82
CA VAL A 211 -11.53 24.92 1.25
C VAL A 211 -10.01 24.82 1.13
N GLU A 212 -9.34 25.98 1.09
CA GLU A 212 -7.89 26.01 1.11
C GLU A 212 -7.35 25.50 2.46
N ASN A 213 -6.45 24.51 2.40
CA ASN A 213 -5.74 23.94 3.53
C ASN A 213 -4.26 24.32 3.46
N ALA A 214 -3.67 24.59 4.61
CA ALA A 214 -2.24 24.48 4.81
C ALA A 214 -1.92 23.00 5.11
N VAL A 215 -0.87 22.45 4.49
CA VAL A 215 -0.31 21.15 4.83
C VAL A 215 1.05 21.35 5.48
N ARG A 216 1.27 20.66 6.60
CA ARG A 216 2.55 20.59 7.30
C ARG A 216 3.11 19.20 7.14
N ILE A 217 4.32 19.09 6.62
CA ILE A 217 5.04 17.86 6.36
C ILE A 217 6.31 17.88 7.20
N THR A 218 6.52 16.88 8.06
CA THR A 218 7.73 16.72 8.87
C THR A 218 8.49 15.48 8.45
N LEU A 219 9.79 15.62 8.16
CA LEU A 219 10.68 14.52 7.83
C LEU A 219 11.63 14.23 8.99
N ALA A 220 11.98 12.97 9.17
CA ALA A 220 13.12 12.54 9.96
C ALA A 220 14.31 12.27 9.03
N GLY A 221 15.52 12.30 9.59
CA GLY A 221 16.75 12.05 8.82
C GLY A 221 17.24 13.25 8.03
N ARG A 222 18.32 13.04 7.26
CA ARG A 222 18.94 14.10 6.43
C ARG A 222 18.45 13.98 4.99
N ALA A 223 17.70 14.98 4.56
CA ALA A 223 17.17 15.07 3.20
C ALA A 223 17.52 16.42 2.56
N SER A 224 17.64 16.43 1.25
CA SER A 224 17.85 17.63 0.45
C SER A 224 16.95 17.61 -0.80
N ARG A 225 16.78 18.77 -1.44
CA ARG A 225 15.94 18.91 -2.64
C ARG A 225 14.54 18.30 -2.44
N VAL A 226 13.96 18.61 -1.28
CA VAL A 226 12.67 18.04 -0.90
C VAL A 226 11.56 18.68 -1.74
N GLU A 227 10.77 17.82 -2.37
CA GLU A 227 9.58 18.15 -3.14
C GLU A 227 8.40 17.34 -2.61
N ALA A 228 7.19 17.81 -2.85
CA ALA A 228 6.00 17.05 -2.52
C ALA A 228 4.94 17.18 -3.61
N SER A 229 4.08 16.17 -3.68
CA SER A 229 2.95 16.15 -4.61
C SER A 229 1.76 15.41 -4.01
N LEU A 230 0.59 15.69 -4.56
CA LEU A 230 -0.61 14.92 -4.33
C LEU A 230 -0.73 13.86 -5.42
N VAL A 231 -0.95 12.61 -5.04
CA VAL A 231 -1.20 11.49 -5.96
C VAL A 231 -2.52 10.81 -5.64
N ASN A 232 -3.19 10.25 -6.63
CA ASN A 232 -4.40 9.45 -6.42
C ASN A 232 -4.07 8.00 -6.01
N ALA A 233 -5.10 7.18 -5.79
CA ALA A 233 -4.95 5.77 -5.41
C ALA A 233 -4.14 4.95 -6.42
N ALA A 234 -4.21 5.29 -7.71
CA ALA A 234 -3.43 4.67 -8.80
C ALA A 234 -2.00 5.25 -8.92
N PHE A 235 -1.54 6.00 -7.94
CA PHE A 235 -0.22 6.65 -7.88
C PHE A 235 0.05 7.63 -9.04
N ARG A 236 -0.99 8.25 -9.60
CA ARG A 236 -0.85 9.31 -10.59
C ARG A 236 -0.85 10.67 -9.91
N THR A 237 0.07 11.53 -10.31
CA THR A 237 0.17 12.90 -9.78
C THR A 237 -1.08 13.70 -10.14
N ILE A 238 -1.71 14.28 -9.11
CA ILE A 238 -2.84 15.20 -9.23
C ILE A 238 -2.32 16.64 -9.31
N ALA A 239 -1.43 17.01 -8.38
CA ALA A 239 -0.86 18.35 -8.31
C ALA A 239 0.49 18.34 -7.56
N PRO A 240 1.44 19.20 -7.93
CA PRO A 240 2.60 19.48 -7.10
C PRO A 240 2.18 20.31 -5.86
N LEU A 241 2.98 20.26 -4.80
CA LEU A 241 2.88 21.11 -3.63
C LEU A 241 4.11 22.03 -3.57
N GLU A 242 3.88 23.33 -3.59
CA GLU A 242 4.96 24.31 -3.45
C GLU A 242 5.39 24.38 -1.97
N LEU A 243 6.54 23.80 -1.66
CA LEU A 243 7.03 23.67 -0.30
C LEU A 243 7.81 24.93 0.13
N THR A 244 7.49 25.43 1.31
CA THR A 244 8.29 26.42 2.04
C THR A 244 8.88 25.73 3.28
N ALA A 245 10.20 25.69 3.38
CA ALA A 245 10.88 25.15 4.56
C ALA A 245 10.65 26.07 5.78
N VAL A 246 10.44 25.45 6.94
CA VAL A 246 10.42 26.15 8.22
C VAL A 246 11.85 26.15 8.78
N ASP A 247 12.33 27.31 9.17
CA ASP A 247 13.71 27.50 9.62
C ASP A 247 14.07 26.55 10.79
N GLY A 248 15.22 25.88 10.63
CA GLY A 248 15.82 25.04 11.66
C GLY A 248 15.18 23.67 11.89
N GLU A 249 14.14 23.33 11.13
CA GLU A 249 13.41 22.05 11.23
C GLU A 249 13.31 21.38 9.86
N ASN A 250 13.28 20.04 9.84
CA ASN A 250 12.91 19.27 8.65
C ASN A 250 11.39 19.31 8.42
N THR A 251 10.83 20.51 8.51
CA THR A 251 9.40 20.80 8.43
C THR A 251 9.14 21.70 7.24
N TYR A 252 8.12 21.36 6.48
CA TYR A 252 7.74 22.03 5.25
C TYR A 252 6.27 22.39 5.31
N LEU A 253 5.93 23.56 4.79
CA LEU A 253 4.56 24.05 4.65
C LEU A 253 4.22 24.23 3.19
N SER A 254 2.98 23.94 2.83
CA SER A 254 2.39 24.25 1.53
C SER A 254 0.91 24.58 1.69
N ARG A 255 0.29 25.05 0.62
CA ARG A 255 -1.15 25.28 0.56
C ARG A 255 -1.76 24.57 -0.63
N PHE A 256 -2.98 24.08 -0.45
CA PHE A 256 -3.73 23.44 -1.53
C PHE A 256 -5.22 23.40 -1.21
N THR A 257 -6.04 23.28 -2.23
CA THR A 257 -7.48 23.01 -2.08
C THR A 257 -7.76 21.59 -2.52
N PRO A 258 -8.25 20.69 -1.62
CA PRO A 258 -8.63 19.35 -2.01
C PRO A 258 -9.71 19.36 -3.09
N GLY A 259 -9.44 18.67 -4.20
CA GLY A 259 -10.44 18.38 -5.22
C GLY A 259 -11.42 17.28 -4.80
N ALA A 260 -12.26 16.84 -5.74
CA ALA A 260 -13.21 15.74 -5.49
C ALA A 260 -12.55 14.35 -5.48
N GLU A 261 -11.36 14.22 -6.03
CA GLU A 261 -10.61 12.96 -6.09
C GLU A 261 -9.89 12.70 -4.78
N GLY A 262 -9.87 11.43 -4.36
CA GLY A 262 -9.06 11.00 -3.22
C GLY A 262 -7.56 11.13 -3.50
N PHE A 263 -6.79 11.55 -2.51
CA PHE A 263 -5.35 11.80 -2.67
C PHE A 263 -4.50 11.31 -1.51
N ARG A 264 -3.20 11.13 -1.78
CA ARG A 264 -2.12 10.96 -0.81
C ARG A 264 -1.07 12.03 -1.02
N VAL A 265 -0.31 12.31 0.03
CA VAL A 265 0.89 13.14 -0.06
C VAL A 265 2.09 12.22 -0.31
N VAL A 266 2.85 12.53 -1.36
CA VAL A 266 4.13 11.91 -1.68
C VAL A 266 5.21 12.95 -1.50
N VAL A 267 6.28 12.59 -0.82
CA VAL A 267 7.48 13.40 -0.62
C VAL A 267 8.65 12.72 -1.29
N THR A 268 9.37 13.45 -2.10
CA THR A 268 10.59 13.01 -2.79
C THR A 268 11.75 13.94 -2.46
N GLY A 269 12.96 13.50 -2.74
CA GLY A 269 14.17 14.31 -2.56
C GLY A 269 15.41 13.46 -2.74
N MET A 270 16.53 13.96 -2.19
CA MET A 270 17.82 13.26 -2.19
C MET A 270 18.25 12.97 -0.75
N ASP A 271 18.78 11.79 -0.51
CA ASP A 271 19.44 11.42 0.74
C ASP A 271 20.83 12.09 0.89
N ALA A 272 21.53 11.81 1.98
CA ALA A 272 22.86 12.35 2.23
C ALA A 272 23.92 11.88 1.22
N SER A 273 23.68 10.78 0.50
CA SER A 273 24.54 10.21 -0.54
C SER A 273 24.18 10.73 -1.94
N GLY A 274 23.13 11.56 -2.06
CA GLY A 274 22.64 12.06 -3.34
C GLY A 274 21.77 11.06 -4.10
N VAL A 275 21.29 10.00 -3.44
CA VAL A 275 20.36 9.04 -4.02
C VAL A 275 18.93 9.50 -3.79
N ALA A 276 18.08 9.34 -4.80
CA ALA A 276 16.68 9.73 -4.74
C ALA A 276 15.92 8.90 -3.70
N PHE A 277 15.13 9.56 -2.84
CA PHE A 277 14.19 8.92 -1.95
C PHE A 277 12.74 9.27 -2.30
N GLN A 278 11.83 8.44 -1.88
CA GLN A 278 10.39 8.66 -1.92
C GLN A 278 9.76 8.18 -0.62
N ARG A 279 8.84 8.97 -0.07
CA ARG A 279 8.01 8.61 1.10
C ARG A 279 6.56 8.94 0.81
N VAL A 280 5.68 8.06 1.19
CA VAL A 280 4.23 8.17 0.91
C VAL A 280 3.47 8.21 2.23
N HIS A 281 2.63 9.21 2.40
CA HIS A 281 1.64 9.19 3.47
C HIS A 281 0.60 8.12 3.14
N ALA A 282 0.62 7.02 3.89
CA ALA A 282 -0.11 5.80 3.53
C ALA A 282 -1.65 5.97 3.42
N PRO A 283 -2.35 6.71 4.31
CA PRO A 283 -3.78 6.96 4.18
C PRO A 283 -4.14 7.70 2.89
N LEU A 284 -5.24 7.29 2.26
CA LEU A 284 -5.88 8.02 1.16
C LEU A 284 -6.95 8.94 1.77
N PHE A 285 -6.78 10.23 1.57
CA PHE A 285 -7.77 11.21 1.96
C PHE A 285 -8.87 11.26 0.90
N THR A 286 -10.07 10.83 1.28
CA THR A 286 -11.24 10.92 0.41
C THR A 286 -12.09 12.09 0.88
N PRO A 287 -12.33 13.12 0.05
CA PRO A 287 -13.24 14.20 0.41
C PRO A 287 -14.62 13.65 0.75
N ALA A 288 -15.20 14.13 1.84
CA ALA A 288 -16.58 13.82 2.17
C ALA A 288 -17.49 14.31 1.04
N ARG A 289 -18.36 13.44 0.54
CA ARG A 289 -19.40 13.79 -0.44
C ARG A 289 -20.55 14.54 0.23
#